data_fa7b04549c530277136c7b3480a2f068
#
_entry.id   fa7b04549c530277136c7b3480a2f068
#
_cell.length_a   1.000
_cell.length_b   1.000
_cell.length_c   1.000
_cell.angle_alpha   90.00
_cell.angle_beta   90.00
_cell.angle_gamma   90.00
#
_symmetry.space_group_name_H-M   'P 1'
#
loop_
_entity.id
_entity.type
_entity.pdbx_description
1 polymer ?
#
loop_
_entity_poly.entity_id
_entity_poly.type
_entity_poly.pdbx_seq_one_letter_code
_entity_poly.pdbx_strand_id
1 'polypeptide(L)'
;NNPELEINQGRHPVVEQLLPSTDKFIPNDLSIDSKINQIHLITGPNMAGKSTYLRQVGLIVLMAQIGSFVPANSAKIGVADKLFTRVGASDNLAGGESTFLVEMNEAANILNNATNSSLILLDEIGRGTATFDGLSLAWAITEFLHNTEGVLARTLFATHYHELTDLESLLERVENHHVEVKEFGDKIVFLRSIAKGSVDKSYGIHVAQMAGLPKSVIHRATEILNHHIQQSVEKGGTSTPP
;
A
#
# COMPACT_ATOMS: atom_id res chain seq x y z
N ASN A 1 11.47 23.91 -9.20
CA ASN A 1 11.17 22.76 -8.35
C ASN A 1 10.38 21.76 -9.20
N ASN A 2 10.98 20.62 -9.50
CA ASN A 2 10.30 19.55 -10.21
C ASN A 2 9.58 18.67 -9.18
N PRO A 3 8.24 18.55 -9.17
CA PRO A 3 7.51 17.71 -8.21
C PRO A 3 7.59 16.21 -8.52
N GLU A 4 8.23 15.84 -9.61
CA GLU A 4 8.28 14.49 -10.15
C GLU A 4 9.26 13.60 -9.39
N LEU A 5 8.85 12.37 -9.13
CA LEU A 5 9.65 11.31 -8.56
C LEU A 5 9.59 10.10 -9.49
N GLU A 6 10.68 9.86 -10.22
CA GLU A 6 10.85 8.71 -11.10
C GLU A 6 11.97 7.82 -10.57
N ILE A 7 11.70 6.54 -10.45
CA ILE A 7 12.67 5.51 -10.08
C ILE A 7 12.52 4.39 -11.11
N ASN A 8 13.60 4.03 -11.76
CA ASN A 8 13.65 2.91 -12.71
C ASN A 8 14.42 1.76 -12.07
N GLN A 9 13.80 0.59 -12.01
CA GLN A 9 14.36 -0.64 -11.43
C GLN A 9 14.94 -0.41 -10.03
N GLY A 10 14.14 0.23 -9.17
CA GLY A 10 14.49 0.46 -7.77
C GLY A 10 14.56 -0.84 -6.98
N ARG A 11 15.52 -0.91 -6.04
CA ARG A 11 15.72 -2.06 -5.16
C ARG A 11 15.78 -1.62 -3.70
N HIS A 12 15.41 -2.50 -2.79
CA HIS A 12 15.49 -2.21 -1.37
C HIS A 12 16.92 -2.47 -0.87
N PRO A 13 17.66 -1.44 -0.42
CA PRO A 13 19.11 -1.56 -0.15
C PRO A 13 19.48 -2.60 0.91
N VAL A 14 18.58 -2.86 1.86
CA VAL A 14 18.82 -3.82 2.94
C VAL A 14 18.32 -5.21 2.56
N VAL A 15 17.07 -5.31 2.06
CA VAL A 15 16.46 -6.61 1.74
C VAL A 15 17.24 -7.31 0.64
N GLU A 16 17.72 -6.59 -0.39
CA GLU A 16 18.53 -7.15 -1.46
C GLU A 16 19.80 -7.84 -0.93
N GLN A 17 20.44 -7.26 0.09
CA GLN A 17 21.65 -7.83 0.69
C GLN A 17 21.40 -9.02 1.63
N LEU A 18 20.19 -9.10 2.20
CA LEU A 18 19.81 -10.17 3.12
C LEU A 18 19.22 -11.40 2.43
N LEU A 19 18.94 -11.30 1.12
CA LEU A 19 18.45 -12.45 0.37
C LEU A 19 19.52 -13.54 0.25
N PRO A 20 19.11 -14.82 0.29
CA PRO A 20 20.02 -15.91 -0.05
C PRO A 20 20.64 -15.73 -1.43
N SER A 21 21.86 -16.19 -1.65
CA SER A 21 22.57 -16.08 -2.94
C SER A 21 21.84 -16.75 -4.12
N THR A 22 20.91 -17.64 -3.83
CA THR A 22 20.02 -18.29 -4.81
C THR A 22 18.87 -17.41 -5.28
N ASP A 23 18.53 -16.39 -4.50
CA ASP A 23 17.36 -15.53 -4.72
C ASP A 23 17.79 -14.18 -5.29
N LYS A 24 17.00 -13.68 -6.23
CA LYS A 24 17.20 -12.33 -6.78
C LYS A 24 16.12 -11.40 -6.26
N PHE A 25 16.53 -10.18 -5.91
CA PHE A 25 15.59 -9.11 -5.63
C PHE A 25 14.83 -8.74 -6.90
N ILE A 26 13.52 -8.60 -6.82
CA ILE A 26 12.68 -8.14 -7.93
C ILE A 26 12.60 -6.61 -7.85
N PRO A 27 13.23 -5.89 -8.78
CA PRO A 27 13.19 -4.43 -8.80
C PRO A 27 11.81 -3.92 -9.22
N ASN A 28 11.47 -2.70 -8.80
CA ASN A 28 10.21 -2.07 -9.14
C ASN A 28 10.44 -0.63 -9.61
N ASP A 29 9.58 -0.20 -10.54
CA ASP A 29 9.55 1.16 -11.03
C ASP A 29 8.60 2.03 -10.21
N LEU A 30 8.81 3.35 -10.24
CA LEU A 30 7.90 4.34 -9.72
C LEU A 30 7.90 5.56 -10.62
N SER A 31 6.71 6.08 -10.93
CA SER A 31 6.54 7.40 -11.53
C SER A 31 5.35 8.07 -10.82
N ILE A 32 5.60 9.09 -10.02
CA ILE A 32 4.61 9.81 -9.24
C ILE A 32 4.91 11.31 -9.24
N ASP A 33 3.87 12.12 -9.36
CA ASP A 33 3.96 13.59 -9.25
C ASP A 33 2.69 14.16 -8.58
N SER A 34 2.75 15.42 -8.15
CA SER A 34 1.61 16.06 -7.46
C SER A 34 0.54 16.61 -8.41
N LYS A 35 0.66 16.44 -9.74
CA LYS A 35 -0.24 17.06 -10.73
C LYS A 35 -1.13 16.07 -11.47
N ILE A 36 -0.61 14.88 -11.78
CA ILE A 36 -1.28 13.89 -12.64
C ILE A 36 -1.57 12.60 -11.86
N ASN A 37 -0.57 12.05 -11.17
CA ASN A 37 -0.67 10.78 -10.46
C ASN A 37 -0.14 10.91 -9.02
N GLN A 38 -0.82 11.75 -8.24
CA GLN A 38 -0.43 12.17 -6.90
C GLN A 38 -0.46 11.03 -5.86
N ILE A 39 -1.47 10.16 -5.96
CA ILE A 39 -1.71 9.10 -4.97
C ILE A 39 -1.75 7.76 -5.68
N HIS A 40 -0.85 6.85 -5.31
CA HIS A 40 -0.90 5.46 -5.74
C HIS A 40 -1.53 4.61 -4.64
N LEU A 41 -2.69 4.03 -4.91
CA LEU A 41 -3.31 3.00 -4.07
C LEU A 41 -2.74 1.64 -4.45
N ILE A 42 -2.10 0.96 -3.51
CA ILE A 42 -1.39 -0.29 -3.78
C ILE A 42 -2.10 -1.43 -3.06
N THR A 43 -2.79 -2.27 -3.81
CA THR A 43 -3.51 -3.45 -3.29
C THR A 43 -2.70 -4.73 -3.47
N GLY A 44 -3.13 -5.77 -2.79
CA GLY A 44 -2.52 -7.10 -2.89
C GLY A 44 -2.45 -7.83 -1.56
N PRO A 45 -2.15 -9.12 -1.58
CA PRO A 45 -2.14 -9.95 -0.38
C PRO A 45 -1.02 -9.52 0.60
N ASN A 46 -1.22 -9.88 1.87
CA ASN A 46 -0.16 -9.74 2.86
C ASN A 46 1.04 -10.62 2.47
N MET A 47 2.25 -10.22 2.83
CA MET A 47 3.53 -10.86 2.46
C MET A 47 3.91 -10.76 0.96
N ALA A 48 3.08 -10.13 0.12
CA ALA A 48 3.38 -9.99 -1.32
C ALA A 48 4.44 -8.90 -1.63
N GLY A 49 4.82 -8.07 -0.65
CA GLY A 49 5.89 -7.08 -0.79
C GLY A 49 5.46 -5.62 -0.77
N LYS A 50 4.19 -5.29 -0.51
CA LYS A 50 3.69 -3.89 -0.44
C LYS A 50 4.54 -3.02 0.48
N SER A 51 4.67 -3.41 1.75
CA SER A 51 5.45 -2.67 2.75
C SER A 51 6.93 -2.55 2.38
N THR A 52 7.50 -3.58 1.75
CA THR A 52 8.88 -3.56 1.26
C THR A 52 9.05 -2.52 0.15
N TYR A 53 8.08 -2.43 -0.76
CA TYR A 53 8.08 -1.44 -1.83
C TYR A 53 7.99 0.00 -1.28
N LEU A 54 7.08 0.27 -0.33
CA LEU A 54 6.99 1.58 0.31
C LEU A 54 8.31 1.98 0.96
N ARG A 55 8.90 1.08 1.76
CA ARG A 55 10.19 1.33 2.42
C ARG A 55 11.31 1.54 1.43
N GLN A 56 11.35 0.77 0.35
CA GLN A 56 12.31 0.95 -0.76
C GLN A 56 12.25 2.37 -1.31
N VAL A 57 11.06 2.86 -1.64
CA VAL A 57 10.89 4.22 -2.16
C VAL A 57 11.34 5.27 -1.15
N GLY A 58 10.92 5.15 0.11
CA GLY A 58 11.34 6.06 1.17
C GLY A 58 12.86 6.12 1.36
N LEU A 59 13.52 4.97 1.36
CA LEU A 59 14.98 4.88 1.49
C LEU A 59 15.70 5.47 0.28
N ILE A 60 15.23 5.20 -0.95
CA ILE A 60 15.82 5.77 -2.17
C ILE A 60 15.73 7.31 -2.15
N VAL A 61 14.57 7.87 -1.76
CA VAL A 61 14.40 9.32 -1.67
C VAL A 61 15.31 9.92 -0.59
N LEU A 62 15.39 9.30 0.58
CA LEU A 62 16.26 9.74 1.67
C LEU A 62 17.74 9.70 1.24
N MET A 63 18.20 8.59 0.65
CA MET A 63 19.57 8.45 0.17
C MET A 63 19.91 9.50 -0.88
N ALA A 64 19.02 9.75 -1.85
CA ALA A 64 19.24 10.77 -2.86
C ALA A 64 19.37 12.18 -2.25
N GLN A 65 18.54 12.51 -1.27
CA GLN A 65 18.54 13.85 -0.65
C GLN A 65 19.76 14.12 0.25
N ILE A 66 20.40 13.09 0.78
CA ILE A 66 21.68 13.22 1.48
C ILE A 66 22.90 13.16 0.53
N GLY A 67 22.67 13.08 -0.79
CA GLY A 67 23.73 13.04 -1.79
C GLY A 67 24.38 11.68 -2.02
N SER A 68 23.74 10.59 -1.60
CA SER A 68 24.22 9.22 -1.82
C SER A 68 23.77 8.69 -3.19
N PHE A 69 24.52 7.73 -3.73
CA PHE A 69 24.01 6.87 -4.79
C PHE A 69 22.82 6.06 -4.30
N VAL A 70 21.89 5.77 -5.20
CA VAL A 70 20.66 5.04 -4.90
C VAL A 70 20.64 3.67 -5.59
N PRO A 71 20.02 2.65 -4.99
CA PRO A 71 19.91 1.32 -5.57
C PRO A 71 18.81 1.28 -6.65
N ALA A 72 19.09 1.87 -7.81
CA ALA A 72 18.22 1.91 -8.98
C ALA A 72 19.07 2.00 -10.26
N ASN A 73 18.48 1.65 -11.41
CA ASN A 73 19.16 1.85 -12.69
C ASN A 73 19.26 3.34 -13.03
N SER A 74 18.19 4.07 -12.76
CA SER A 74 18.17 5.54 -12.82
C SER A 74 17.12 6.07 -11.85
N ALA A 75 17.31 7.30 -11.37
CA ALA A 75 16.34 7.98 -10.53
C ALA A 75 16.37 9.49 -10.78
N LYS A 76 15.18 10.09 -10.87
CA LYS A 76 14.97 11.53 -10.93
C LYS A 76 14.07 11.90 -9.73
N ILE A 77 14.68 12.53 -8.75
CA ILE A 77 14.05 12.71 -7.44
C ILE A 77 13.81 14.18 -7.19
N GLY A 78 12.54 14.60 -7.32
CA GLY A 78 12.09 15.90 -6.87
C GLY A 78 12.20 16.02 -5.35
N VAL A 79 12.64 17.17 -4.89
CA VAL A 79 12.86 17.44 -3.46
C VAL A 79 11.57 17.13 -2.66
N ALA A 80 11.72 16.38 -1.58
CA ALA A 80 10.71 16.21 -0.55
C ALA A 80 11.14 17.02 0.68
N ASP A 81 10.32 17.98 1.10
CA ASP A 81 10.60 18.77 2.31
C ASP A 81 10.40 17.95 3.58
N LYS A 82 9.50 16.98 3.51
CA LYS A 82 9.22 16.02 4.59
C LYS A 82 8.96 14.64 3.99
N LEU A 83 9.47 13.62 4.67
CA LEU A 83 9.15 12.23 4.42
C LEU A 83 8.36 11.69 5.60
N PHE A 84 7.08 11.44 5.39
CA PHE A 84 6.22 10.83 6.39
C PHE A 84 6.06 9.34 6.12
N THR A 85 6.18 8.56 7.16
CA THR A 85 5.99 7.10 7.08
C THR A 85 5.06 6.62 8.17
N ARG A 86 4.03 5.88 7.77
CA ARG A 86 3.24 5.03 8.65
C ARG A 86 3.31 3.62 8.08
N VAL A 87 4.39 2.90 8.40
CA VAL A 87 4.70 1.58 7.84
C VAL A 87 5.03 0.61 8.97
N GLY A 88 4.16 -0.38 9.16
CA GLY A 88 4.27 -1.38 10.21
C GLY A 88 3.57 -0.96 11.50
N ALA A 89 3.07 -1.95 12.25
CA ALA A 89 2.56 -1.73 13.60
C ALA A 89 3.72 -1.76 14.59
N SER A 90 3.93 -0.70 15.34
CA SER A 90 4.74 -0.74 16.56
C SER A 90 3.79 -0.99 17.73
N ASP A 91 3.76 -2.21 18.25
CA ASP A 91 3.07 -2.48 19.50
C ASP A 91 3.85 -1.81 20.65
N ASN A 92 3.41 -0.65 21.07
CA ASN A 92 3.93 -0.03 22.29
C ASN A 92 3.21 -0.61 23.51
N LEU A 93 3.46 -1.89 23.77
CA LEU A 93 2.87 -2.62 24.91
C LEU A 93 3.22 -1.98 26.26
N ALA A 94 4.30 -1.22 26.34
CA ALA A 94 4.76 -0.56 27.57
C ALA A 94 3.93 0.69 27.93
N GLY A 95 3.26 1.31 26.97
CA GLY A 95 2.49 2.53 27.19
C GLY A 95 1.01 2.32 27.49
N GLY A 96 0.47 1.09 27.36
CA GLY A 96 -0.96 0.80 27.56
C GLY A 96 -1.88 1.49 26.56
N GLU A 97 -1.35 2.11 25.51
CA GLU A 97 -2.13 2.75 24.46
C GLU A 97 -2.59 1.70 23.43
N SER A 98 -3.80 1.88 22.93
CA SER A 98 -4.32 1.08 21.81
C SER A 98 -3.45 1.31 20.59
N THR A 99 -3.03 0.22 19.90
CA THR A 99 -2.30 0.30 18.63
C THR A 99 -3.01 1.16 17.60
N PHE A 100 -4.34 1.16 17.62
CA PHE A 100 -5.17 2.02 16.78
C PHE A 100 -5.06 3.50 17.15
N LEU A 101 -4.98 3.86 18.44
CA LEU A 101 -4.78 5.25 18.86
C LEU A 101 -3.41 5.77 18.42
N VAL A 102 -2.36 4.96 18.56
CA VAL A 102 -1.01 5.31 18.06
C VAL A 102 -1.05 5.55 16.54
N GLU A 103 -1.72 4.67 15.80
CA GLU A 103 -1.91 4.82 14.35
C GLU A 103 -2.62 6.14 14.01
N MET A 104 -3.70 6.48 14.72
CA MET A 104 -4.45 7.72 14.49
C MET A 104 -3.64 8.97 14.87
N ASN A 105 -2.82 8.92 15.91
CA ASN A 105 -1.91 10.00 16.27
C ASN A 105 -0.84 10.25 15.19
N GLU A 106 -0.27 9.18 14.61
CA GLU A 106 0.67 9.28 13.50
C GLU A 106 -0.02 9.81 12.24
N ALA A 107 -1.21 9.33 11.90
CA ALA A 107 -2.01 9.84 10.79
C ALA A 107 -2.35 11.33 10.98
N ALA A 108 -2.78 11.74 12.18
CA ALA A 108 -3.05 13.14 12.52
C ALA A 108 -1.81 14.02 12.35
N ASN A 109 -0.64 13.56 12.80
CA ASN A 109 0.61 14.26 12.60
C ASN A 109 0.92 14.47 11.10
N ILE A 110 0.72 13.44 10.29
CA ILE A 110 0.91 13.51 8.82
C ILE A 110 -0.03 14.55 8.21
N LEU A 111 -1.33 14.43 8.46
CA LEU A 111 -2.35 15.28 7.83
C LEU A 111 -2.22 16.75 8.24
N ASN A 112 -1.82 17.04 9.50
CA ASN A 112 -1.66 18.39 9.98
C ASN A 112 -0.33 19.05 9.54
N ASN A 113 0.66 18.29 9.08
CA ASN A 113 1.99 18.81 8.77
C ASN A 113 2.44 18.57 7.32
N ALA A 114 1.69 17.82 6.53
CA ALA A 114 2.02 17.58 5.12
C ALA A 114 1.95 18.88 4.30
N THR A 115 2.74 18.93 3.24
CA THR A 115 2.79 20.04 2.27
C THR A 115 2.72 19.48 0.85
N ASN A 116 2.58 20.32 -0.16
CA ASN A 116 2.61 19.91 -1.58
C ASN A 116 3.95 19.26 -2.01
N SER A 117 5.01 19.44 -1.24
CA SER A 117 6.33 18.89 -1.53
C SER A 117 6.65 17.65 -0.71
N SER A 118 5.78 17.24 0.19
CA SER A 118 5.99 16.06 1.03
C SER A 118 5.87 14.75 0.24
N LEU A 119 6.51 13.71 0.75
CA LEU A 119 6.29 12.31 0.36
C LEU A 119 5.68 11.58 1.54
N ILE A 120 4.55 10.91 1.32
CA ILE A 120 3.79 10.19 2.34
C ILE A 120 3.74 8.70 1.98
N LEU A 121 4.08 7.85 2.93
CA LEU A 121 4.05 6.39 2.81
C LEU A 121 3.12 5.83 3.87
N LEU A 122 1.94 5.36 3.47
CA LEU A 122 0.91 4.79 4.34
C LEU A 122 0.79 3.28 4.10
N ASP A 123 0.82 2.50 5.15
CA ASP A 123 0.69 1.04 5.08
C ASP A 123 -0.42 0.56 6.00
N GLU A 124 -1.49 0.04 5.39
CA GLU A 124 -2.62 -0.61 6.04
C GLU A 124 -3.32 0.24 7.13
N ILE A 125 -3.54 1.53 6.87
CA ILE A 125 -4.31 2.43 7.75
C ILE A 125 -5.73 1.89 7.96
N GLY A 126 -6.23 1.95 9.21
CA GLY A 126 -7.58 1.54 9.59
C GLY A 126 -7.71 0.06 9.97
N ARG A 127 -6.61 -0.70 10.00
CA ARG A 127 -6.66 -2.15 10.32
C ARG A 127 -6.97 -2.43 11.79
N GLY A 128 -6.68 -1.49 12.68
CA GLY A 128 -6.80 -1.65 14.12
C GLY A 128 -8.22 -1.45 14.70
N THR A 129 -9.25 -1.27 13.87
CA THR A 129 -10.64 -1.02 14.27
C THR A 129 -11.62 -1.88 13.45
N ALA A 130 -12.94 -1.66 13.63
CA ALA A 130 -13.97 -2.33 12.84
C ALA A 130 -13.79 -2.01 11.33
N THR A 131 -14.09 -2.99 10.47
CA THR A 131 -13.79 -2.91 9.03
C THR A 131 -14.37 -1.65 8.38
N PHE A 132 -15.65 -1.32 8.65
CA PHE A 132 -16.27 -0.15 8.05
C PHE A 132 -15.72 1.17 8.59
N ASP A 133 -15.36 1.24 9.88
CA ASP A 133 -14.72 2.43 10.46
C ASP A 133 -13.34 2.64 9.83
N GLY A 134 -12.54 1.58 9.71
CA GLY A 134 -11.21 1.62 9.10
C GLY A 134 -11.26 2.01 7.63
N LEU A 135 -12.18 1.43 6.85
CA LEU A 135 -12.40 1.79 5.44
C LEU A 135 -12.81 3.27 5.31
N SER A 136 -13.76 3.74 6.13
CA SER A 136 -14.23 5.13 6.10
C SER A 136 -13.11 6.11 6.40
N LEU A 137 -12.24 5.80 7.37
CA LEU A 137 -11.07 6.62 7.68
C LEU A 137 -10.06 6.64 6.54
N ALA A 138 -9.73 5.47 5.98
CA ALA A 138 -8.79 5.36 4.86
C ALA A 138 -9.29 6.13 3.62
N TRP A 139 -10.59 6.05 3.33
CA TRP A 139 -11.25 6.79 2.27
C TRP A 139 -11.13 8.31 2.49
N ALA A 140 -11.58 8.78 3.66
CA ALA A 140 -11.55 10.20 4.00
C ALA A 140 -10.12 10.78 4.03
N ILE A 141 -9.12 10.01 4.49
CA ILE A 141 -7.71 10.40 4.44
C ILE A 141 -7.24 10.58 3.00
N THR A 142 -7.62 9.67 2.10
CA THR A 142 -7.25 9.76 0.68
C THR A 142 -7.88 10.99 0.03
N GLU A 143 -9.17 11.24 0.26
CA GLU A 143 -9.86 12.45 -0.21
C GLU A 143 -9.24 13.73 0.34
N PHE A 144 -8.88 13.76 1.62
CA PHE A 144 -8.24 14.91 2.24
C PHE A 144 -6.89 15.22 1.57
N LEU A 145 -6.04 14.22 1.38
CA LEU A 145 -4.73 14.39 0.72
C LEU A 145 -4.86 14.81 -0.75
N HIS A 146 -5.93 14.39 -1.42
CA HIS A 146 -6.19 14.74 -2.81
C HIS A 146 -6.78 16.15 -2.97
N ASN A 147 -7.72 16.56 -2.09
CA ASN A 147 -8.56 17.75 -2.30
C ASN A 147 -8.07 18.99 -1.52
N THR A 148 -7.26 18.81 -0.46
CA THR A 148 -6.88 19.92 0.41
C THR A 148 -5.76 20.73 -0.23
N GLU A 149 -6.06 21.99 -0.57
CA GLU A 149 -5.06 22.93 -1.08
C GLU A 149 -3.91 23.12 -0.08
N GLY A 150 -2.68 23.08 -0.56
CA GLY A 150 -1.48 23.16 0.28
C GLY A 150 -0.99 21.81 0.83
N VAL A 151 -1.74 20.71 0.65
CA VAL A 151 -1.41 19.36 1.14
C VAL A 151 -1.40 18.31 0.02
N LEU A 152 -1.24 18.72 -1.24
CA LEU A 152 -1.22 17.83 -2.41
C LEU A 152 0.09 17.02 -2.47
N ALA A 153 0.37 16.25 -1.41
CA ALA A 153 1.57 15.46 -1.25
C ALA A 153 1.56 14.20 -2.14
N ARG A 154 2.72 13.85 -2.69
CA ARG A 154 2.91 12.54 -3.34
C ARG A 154 2.72 11.45 -2.30
N THR A 155 1.81 10.52 -2.55
CA THR A 155 1.41 9.52 -1.56
C THR A 155 1.43 8.11 -2.15
N LEU A 156 2.11 7.18 -1.49
CA LEU A 156 1.97 5.75 -1.71
C LEU A 156 1.15 5.17 -0.56
N PHE A 157 0.02 4.59 -0.85
CA PHE A 157 -0.88 4.03 0.13
C PHE A 157 -1.12 2.54 -0.13
N ALA A 158 -0.43 1.68 0.59
CA ALA A 158 -0.69 0.25 0.59
C ALA A 158 -1.90 -0.07 1.47
N THR A 159 -2.84 -0.81 0.93
CA THR A 159 -4.09 -1.13 1.60
C THR A 159 -4.56 -2.56 1.33
N HIS A 160 -5.37 -3.10 2.23
CA HIS A 160 -6.12 -4.34 2.05
C HIS A 160 -7.60 -4.08 1.72
N TYR A 161 -8.04 -2.83 1.76
CA TYR A 161 -9.40 -2.43 1.36
C TYR A 161 -9.48 -2.33 -0.15
N HIS A 162 -10.12 -3.31 -0.79
CA HIS A 162 -10.32 -3.30 -2.25
C HIS A 162 -11.28 -2.18 -2.68
N GLU A 163 -12.19 -1.79 -1.81
CA GLU A 163 -13.17 -0.72 -2.04
C GLU A 163 -12.49 0.64 -2.30
N LEU A 164 -11.29 0.87 -1.75
CA LEU A 164 -10.52 2.09 -2.02
C LEU A 164 -10.13 2.24 -3.51
N THR A 165 -10.11 1.15 -4.27
CA THR A 165 -9.79 1.23 -5.70
C THR A 165 -10.84 2.00 -6.51
N ASP A 166 -12.05 2.15 -5.99
CA ASP A 166 -13.11 2.96 -6.62
C ASP A 166 -12.73 4.44 -6.68
N LEU A 167 -11.83 4.91 -5.80
CA LEU A 167 -11.36 6.29 -5.77
C LEU A 167 -10.64 6.72 -7.06
N GLU A 168 -10.02 5.82 -7.82
CA GLU A 168 -9.43 6.14 -9.12
C GLU A 168 -10.46 6.70 -10.10
N SER A 169 -11.71 6.24 -10.03
CA SER A 169 -12.80 6.74 -10.87
C SER A 169 -13.40 8.08 -10.39
N LEU A 170 -13.18 8.45 -9.13
CA LEU A 170 -13.75 9.62 -8.47
C LEU A 170 -12.76 10.78 -8.35
N LEU A 171 -11.46 10.48 -8.28
CA LEU A 171 -10.39 11.43 -8.00
C LEU A 171 -9.33 11.38 -9.11
N GLU A 172 -9.22 12.45 -9.89
CA GLU A 172 -8.41 12.52 -11.12
C GLU A 172 -6.91 12.21 -10.93
N ARG A 173 -6.35 12.39 -9.72
CA ARG A 173 -4.93 12.17 -9.43
C ARG A 173 -4.66 10.94 -8.57
N VAL A 174 -5.62 10.03 -8.49
CA VAL A 174 -5.48 8.72 -7.84
C VAL A 174 -5.27 7.66 -8.90
N GLU A 175 -4.31 6.77 -8.69
CA GLU A 175 -4.00 5.67 -9.59
C GLU A 175 -3.89 4.37 -8.82
N ASN A 176 -4.57 3.33 -9.32
CA ASN A 176 -4.52 2.01 -8.73
C ASN A 176 -3.30 1.22 -9.19
N HIS A 177 -2.69 0.54 -8.25
CA HIS A 177 -1.62 -0.43 -8.46
C HIS A 177 -1.88 -1.70 -7.66
N HIS A 178 -1.31 -2.80 -8.10
CA HIS A 178 -1.41 -4.06 -7.37
C HIS A 178 -0.10 -4.84 -7.42
N VAL A 179 0.10 -5.70 -6.42
CA VAL A 179 1.20 -6.68 -6.48
C VAL A 179 0.80 -7.83 -7.37
N GLU A 180 1.62 -8.14 -8.36
CA GLU A 180 1.36 -9.25 -9.29
C GLU A 180 1.44 -10.60 -8.60
N VAL A 181 0.46 -11.44 -8.90
CA VAL A 181 0.35 -12.81 -8.39
C VAL A 181 0.15 -13.76 -9.56
N LYS A 182 0.91 -14.85 -9.61
CA LYS A 182 0.69 -15.94 -10.57
C LYS A 182 0.11 -17.15 -9.88
N GLU A 183 -0.92 -17.70 -10.49
CA GLU A 183 -1.57 -18.95 -10.06
C GLU A 183 -1.08 -20.11 -10.93
N PHE A 184 -0.63 -21.19 -10.30
CA PHE A 184 -0.21 -22.43 -10.94
C PHE A 184 -1.00 -23.60 -10.31
N GLY A 185 -2.19 -23.89 -10.84
CA GLY A 185 -3.12 -24.82 -10.20
C GLY A 185 -3.48 -24.35 -8.79
N ASP A 186 -3.21 -25.17 -7.78
CA ASP A 186 -3.49 -24.84 -6.37
C ASP A 186 -2.38 -24.02 -5.69
N LYS A 187 -1.34 -23.63 -6.43
CA LYS A 187 -0.20 -22.86 -5.88
C LYS A 187 -0.24 -21.42 -6.35
N ILE A 188 0.08 -20.51 -5.43
CA ILE A 188 0.23 -19.09 -5.70
C ILE A 188 1.70 -18.72 -5.57
N VAL A 189 2.18 -17.92 -6.52
CA VAL A 189 3.51 -17.31 -6.49
C VAL A 189 3.35 -15.79 -6.50
N PHE A 190 3.82 -15.14 -5.44
CA PHE A 190 3.91 -13.69 -5.38
C PHE A 190 5.12 -13.23 -6.20
N LEU A 191 4.88 -12.49 -7.26
CA LEU A 191 5.96 -12.03 -8.14
C LEU A 191 6.75 -10.86 -7.54
N ARG A 192 6.19 -10.19 -6.51
CA ARG A 192 6.80 -9.01 -5.86
C ARG A 192 7.02 -7.84 -6.81
N SER A 193 6.42 -7.88 -7.99
CA SER A 193 6.34 -6.78 -8.94
C SER A 193 5.05 -6.00 -8.75
N ILE A 194 5.15 -4.67 -8.88
CA ILE A 194 4.01 -3.75 -8.82
C ILE A 194 3.57 -3.44 -10.24
N ALA A 195 2.29 -3.65 -10.53
CA ALA A 195 1.68 -3.33 -11.82
C ALA A 195 0.55 -2.32 -11.64
N LYS A 196 0.27 -1.54 -12.70
CA LYS A 196 -0.84 -0.59 -12.75
C LYS A 196 -2.18 -1.32 -12.83
N GLY A 197 -3.20 -0.73 -12.23
CA GLY A 197 -4.57 -1.24 -12.19
C GLY A 197 -4.92 -1.96 -10.89
N SER A 198 -6.18 -2.38 -10.76
CA SER A 198 -6.70 -3.13 -9.61
C SER A 198 -6.94 -4.59 -9.95
N VAL A 199 -6.91 -5.46 -8.94
CA VAL A 199 -7.28 -6.88 -9.02
C VAL A 199 -8.23 -7.20 -7.88
N ASP A 200 -9.41 -7.70 -8.20
CA ASP A 200 -10.49 -7.99 -7.22
C ASP A 200 -10.32 -9.31 -6.46
N LYS A 201 -9.17 -9.97 -6.58
CA LYS A 201 -8.96 -11.26 -5.94
C LYS A 201 -8.30 -11.11 -4.57
N SER A 202 -8.93 -11.68 -3.55
CA SER A 202 -8.31 -11.91 -2.25
C SER A 202 -7.63 -13.28 -2.22
N TYR A 203 -6.44 -13.35 -1.61
CA TYR A 203 -5.65 -14.57 -1.53
C TYR A 203 -5.51 -15.12 -0.10
N GLY A 204 -6.31 -14.61 0.86
CA GLY A 204 -6.20 -14.97 2.27
C GLY A 204 -6.34 -16.47 2.54
N ILE A 205 -7.31 -17.14 1.92
CA ILE A 205 -7.51 -18.59 2.05
C ILE A 205 -6.34 -19.39 1.48
N HIS A 206 -5.78 -18.94 0.35
CA HIS A 206 -4.60 -19.58 -0.24
C HIS A 206 -3.35 -19.42 0.65
N VAL A 207 -3.15 -18.25 1.25
CA VAL A 207 -2.06 -18.04 2.22
C VAL A 207 -2.25 -18.94 3.44
N ALA A 208 -3.46 -19.09 3.93
CA ALA A 208 -3.79 -20.01 5.02
C ALA A 208 -3.49 -21.47 4.66
N GLN A 209 -3.78 -21.88 3.43
CA GLN A 209 -3.44 -23.20 2.90
C GLN A 209 -1.92 -23.41 2.83
N MET A 210 -1.17 -22.41 2.33
CA MET A 210 0.29 -22.45 2.30
C MET A 210 0.91 -22.52 3.70
N ALA A 211 0.28 -21.89 4.69
CA ALA A 211 0.68 -21.96 6.09
C ALA A 211 0.38 -23.32 6.76
N GLY A 212 -0.28 -24.24 6.04
CA GLY A 212 -0.54 -25.59 6.52
C GLY A 212 -1.79 -25.73 7.38
N LEU A 213 -2.79 -24.85 7.26
CA LEU A 213 -4.06 -25.02 7.96
C LEU A 213 -4.73 -26.34 7.52
N PRO A 214 -5.48 -27.04 8.43
CA PRO A 214 -6.18 -28.29 8.10
C PRO A 214 -7.10 -28.11 6.87
N LYS A 215 -7.10 -29.09 5.97
CA LYS A 215 -7.91 -29.06 4.75
C LYS A 215 -9.40 -28.82 4.99
N SER A 216 -9.93 -29.37 6.09
CA SER A 216 -11.35 -29.15 6.50
C SER A 216 -11.64 -27.67 6.82
N VAL A 217 -10.69 -26.97 7.44
CA VAL A 217 -10.81 -25.53 7.73
C VAL A 217 -10.77 -24.72 6.44
N ILE A 218 -9.84 -25.03 5.55
CA ILE A 218 -9.70 -24.36 4.23
C ILE A 218 -10.98 -24.55 3.41
N HIS A 219 -11.49 -25.78 3.33
CA HIS A 219 -12.74 -26.09 2.59
C HIS A 219 -13.90 -25.27 3.15
N ARG A 220 -14.07 -25.29 4.48
CA ARG A 220 -15.16 -24.53 5.13
C ARG A 220 -15.03 -23.01 4.94
N ALA A 221 -13.80 -22.47 5.03
CA ALA A 221 -13.56 -21.06 4.78
C ALA A 221 -13.92 -20.66 3.35
N THR A 222 -13.62 -21.52 2.38
CA THR A 222 -13.97 -21.30 0.96
C THR A 222 -15.49 -21.29 0.76
N GLU A 223 -16.23 -22.21 1.38
CA GLU A 223 -17.70 -22.22 1.33
C GLU A 223 -18.31 -20.93 1.89
N ILE A 224 -17.80 -20.48 3.07
CA ILE A 224 -18.26 -19.26 3.71
C ILE A 224 -17.99 -18.04 2.85
N LEU A 225 -16.77 -17.93 2.28
CA LEU A 225 -16.40 -16.83 1.40
C LEU A 225 -17.32 -16.76 0.17
N ASN A 226 -17.55 -17.89 -0.49
CA ASN A 226 -18.43 -17.96 -1.67
C ASN A 226 -19.87 -17.54 -1.32
N HIS A 227 -20.37 -17.92 -0.14
CA HIS A 227 -21.69 -17.50 0.33
C HIS A 227 -21.76 -15.96 0.54
N HIS A 228 -20.74 -15.36 1.14
CA HIS A 228 -20.69 -13.90 1.33
C HIS A 228 -20.61 -13.17 0.00
N ILE A 229 -19.79 -13.65 -0.95
CA ILE A 229 -19.70 -13.06 -2.29
C ILE A 229 -21.07 -13.09 -3.00
N GLN A 230 -21.78 -14.24 -2.96
CA GLN A 230 -23.11 -14.36 -3.54
C GLN A 230 -24.12 -13.38 -2.93
N GLN A 231 -24.14 -13.26 -1.60
CA GLN A 231 -25.01 -12.31 -0.92
C GLN A 231 -24.72 -10.84 -1.26
N SER A 232 -23.45 -10.50 -1.48
CA SER A 232 -23.04 -9.15 -1.88
C SER A 232 -23.52 -8.82 -3.30
N VAL A 233 -23.44 -9.77 -4.22
CA VAL A 233 -23.94 -9.63 -5.61
C VAL A 233 -25.47 -9.49 -5.62
N GLU A 234 -26.20 -10.27 -4.85
CA GLU A 234 -27.67 -10.21 -4.78
C GLU A 234 -28.20 -8.91 -4.17
N LYS A 235 -27.43 -8.27 -3.27
CA LYS A 235 -27.80 -6.99 -2.65
C LYS A 235 -27.45 -5.76 -3.49
N GLY A 236 -26.97 -5.93 -4.74
CA GLY A 236 -26.67 -4.83 -5.66
C GLY A 236 -25.51 -3.96 -5.16
N GLY A 237 -24.35 -4.59 -4.96
CA GLY A 237 -23.21 -3.95 -4.35
C GLY A 237 -22.58 -2.84 -5.20
N THR A 238 -23.02 -1.60 -5.00
CA THR A 238 -22.20 -0.41 -5.20
C THR A 238 -22.09 0.27 -3.85
N SER A 239 -20.96 0.11 -3.19
CA SER A 239 -20.66 0.71 -1.88
C SER A 239 -19.91 2.03 -2.00
N THR A 240 -20.23 2.84 -3.02
CA THR A 240 -19.68 4.20 -3.10
C THR A 240 -20.38 5.06 -2.04
N PRO A 241 -19.67 5.67 -1.08
CA PRO A 241 -20.25 6.62 -0.14
C PRO A 241 -20.85 7.82 -0.86
N PRO A 242 -21.85 8.48 -0.27
CA PRO A 242 -22.50 9.66 -0.84
C PRO A 242 -21.57 10.87 -0.95
#